data_c2f56e3236266462590a62f9046fef75
#
_entry.id   c2f56e3236266462590a62f9046fef75
#
_cell.length_a   1.000
_cell.length_b   1.000
_cell.length_c   1.000
_cell.angle_alpha   90.00
_cell.angle_beta   90.00
_cell.angle_gamma   90.00
#
_symmetry.space_group_name_H-M   'P 1'
#
loop_
_entity.id
_entity.type
_entity.pdbx_description
1 polymer ?
#
loop_
_entity_poly.entity_id
_entity_poly.type
_entity_poly.pdbx_seq_one_letter_code
_entity_poly.pdbx_strand_id
1 'polypeptide(L)'
;MIKELLLFVFLVSLNANASLSQAKNDSVFHLVQPDYHLSPLTGMTRQHWMDAATYLLDGAFSYIHTLDEPMRFPKQPEKSYPTDGKFNKTENLEGLCRTMFVAIPLLKENPDLVLNGIKVGDYYRQQLRNMSDPSKSGYIQHLKGGPSQTLVEFGALALSLTVMPEIIWEPLTQKEKDDLAALMLSYGNGPTIGSNWRFFNIFVMSFFKDQGYEVKDGYMDELLQKSLAQYRGYGWYNDSPAYDYYSMW
;
A
#
# COMPACT_ATOMS: atom_id res chain seq x y z
N MET A 1 -24.13 29.08 41.63
CA MET A 1 -24.67 27.92 40.94
C MET A 1 -24.28 27.87 39.45
N ILE A 2 -24.51 28.89 38.64
CA ILE A 2 -24.21 28.88 37.19
C ILE A 2 -22.70 28.80 36.87
N LYS A 3 -21.83 29.44 37.70
CA LYS A 3 -20.38 29.40 37.52
C LYS A 3 -19.77 28.03 37.83
N GLU A 4 -20.31 27.30 38.78
CA GLU A 4 -19.85 25.95 39.15
C GLU A 4 -20.26 24.93 38.10
N LEU A 5 -21.45 25.12 37.46
CA LEU A 5 -21.93 24.25 36.38
C LEU A 5 -21.12 24.41 35.10
N LEU A 6 -20.70 25.65 34.77
CA LEU A 6 -19.84 25.94 33.62
C LEU A 6 -18.42 25.37 33.78
N LEU A 7 -17.88 25.38 34.99
CA LEU A 7 -16.57 24.80 35.31
C LEU A 7 -16.60 23.27 35.18
N PHE A 8 -17.69 22.64 35.60
CA PHE A 8 -17.87 21.17 35.48
C PHE A 8 -18.04 20.70 34.03
N VAL A 9 -18.78 21.47 33.21
CA VAL A 9 -18.94 21.18 31.78
C VAL A 9 -17.60 21.37 31.03
N PHE A 10 -16.81 22.38 31.40
CA PHE A 10 -15.48 22.62 30.82
C PHE A 10 -14.46 21.54 31.22
N LEU A 11 -14.51 21.05 32.45
CA LEU A 11 -13.68 19.93 32.92
C LEU A 11 -14.05 18.58 32.30
N VAL A 12 -15.34 18.36 32.03
CA VAL A 12 -15.80 17.12 31.34
C VAL A 12 -15.44 17.15 29.86
N SER A 13 -15.49 18.32 29.20
CA SER A 13 -15.06 18.45 27.79
C SER A 13 -13.54 18.37 27.60
N LEU A 14 -12.73 18.75 28.61
CA LEU A 14 -11.28 18.57 28.57
C LEU A 14 -10.85 17.11 28.81
N ASN A 15 -11.63 16.31 29.53
CA ASN A 15 -11.34 14.90 29.73
C ASN A 15 -11.82 13.99 28.60
N ALA A 16 -12.72 14.44 27.72
CA ALA A 16 -13.18 13.66 26.56
C ALA A 16 -12.14 13.59 25.42
N ASN A 17 -11.15 14.50 25.42
CA ASN A 17 -10.07 14.52 24.43
C ASN A 17 -8.74 13.91 24.92
N ALA A 18 -8.67 13.43 26.16
CA ALA A 18 -7.41 12.97 26.76
C ALA A 18 -7.28 11.44 26.91
N SER A 19 -8.18 10.66 26.34
CA SER A 19 -8.14 9.20 26.51
C SER A 19 -8.15 8.39 25.23
N LEU A 20 -7.55 8.92 24.16
CA LEU A 20 -7.01 8.12 23.06
C LEU A 20 -5.47 8.07 23.15
N SER A 21 -4.91 7.97 24.34
CA SER A 21 -3.55 7.48 24.50
C SER A 21 -3.58 5.99 24.21
N GLN A 22 -3.11 5.63 23.03
CA GLN A 22 -2.85 4.30 22.58
C GLN A 22 -2.26 3.42 23.69
N ALA A 23 -3.09 2.61 24.34
CA ALA A 23 -2.61 1.34 24.83
C ALA A 23 -2.10 0.60 23.61
N LYS A 24 -0.81 0.23 23.56
CA LYS A 24 -0.27 -0.71 22.60
C LYS A 24 -1.24 -1.88 22.57
N ASN A 25 -1.95 -2.01 21.45
CA ASN A 25 -3.01 -2.99 21.34
C ASN A 25 -2.34 -4.33 21.02
N ASP A 26 -1.78 -4.99 22.05
CA ASP A 26 -1.26 -6.37 21.93
C ASP A 26 -2.40 -7.40 21.77
N SER A 27 -3.65 -6.92 21.67
CA SER A 27 -4.81 -7.78 21.49
C SER A 27 -5.01 -8.18 20.03
N VAL A 28 -5.30 -9.44 19.82
CA VAL A 28 -5.75 -9.96 18.52
C VAL A 28 -7.06 -9.26 18.15
N PHE A 29 -7.22 -8.96 16.85
CA PHE A 29 -8.49 -8.41 16.35
C PHE A 29 -9.66 -9.33 16.68
N HIS A 30 -10.71 -8.78 17.27
CA HIS A 30 -11.92 -9.49 17.60
C HIS A 30 -13.12 -8.92 16.85
N LEU A 31 -13.90 -9.79 16.25
CA LEU A 31 -15.16 -9.43 15.61
C LEU A 31 -16.20 -9.12 16.68
N VAL A 32 -16.58 -7.84 16.80
CA VAL A 32 -17.57 -7.38 17.77
C VAL A 32 -18.96 -7.34 17.12
N GLN A 33 -19.96 -8.02 17.72
CA GLN A 33 -21.33 -8.04 17.22
C GLN A 33 -21.45 -8.50 15.75
N PRO A 34 -21.06 -9.74 15.42
CA PRO A 34 -21.18 -10.27 14.07
C PRO A 34 -22.63 -10.28 13.60
N ASP A 35 -22.86 -9.92 12.34
CA ASP A 35 -24.18 -9.92 11.71
C ASP A 35 -24.28 -11.10 10.73
N TYR A 36 -24.72 -12.23 11.22
CA TYR A 36 -24.92 -13.42 10.40
C TYR A 36 -26.17 -13.36 9.50
N HIS A 37 -27.05 -12.37 9.69
CA HIS A 37 -28.15 -12.13 8.77
C HIS A 37 -27.65 -11.49 7.48
N LEU A 38 -26.77 -10.48 7.60
CA LEU A 38 -26.15 -9.80 6.46
C LEU A 38 -25.05 -10.65 5.82
N SER A 39 -24.25 -11.33 6.62
CA SER A 39 -23.12 -12.15 6.16
C SER A 39 -23.15 -13.53 6.82
N PRO A 40 -23.91 -14.49 6.25
CA PRO A 40 -24.21 -15.77 6.91
C PRO A 40 -23.00 -16.64 7.26
N LEU A 41 -21.89 -16.50 6.53
CA LEU A 41 -20.69 -17.31 6.73
C LEU A 41 -19.70 -16.70 7.71
N THR A 42 -19.51 -15.39 7.66
CA THR A 42 -18.45 -14.72 8.43
C THR A 42 -18.99 -13.81 9.52
N GLY A 43 -20.23 -13.36 9.42
CA GLY A 43 -20.78 -12.32 10.27
C GLY A 43 -20.15 -10.94 10.05
N MET A 44 -19.19 -10.80 9.11
CA MET A 44 -18.49 -9.55 8.86
C MET A 44 -19.30 -8.62 7.97
N THR A 45 -19.58 -7.43 8.48
CA THR A 45 -20.14 -6.31 7.71
C THR A 45 -19.02 -5.49 7.08
N ARG A 46 -19.38 -4.51 6.23
CA ARG A 46 -18.42 -3.53 5.70
C ARG A 46 -17.66 -2.81 6.84
N GLN A 47 -18.34 -2.45 7.92
CA GLN A 47 -17.72 -1.80 9.07
C GLN A 47 -16.65 -2.71 9.70
N HIS A 48 -16.94 -4.00 9.89
CA HIS A 48 -15.95 -4.94 10.43
C HIS A 48 -14.69 -5.06 9.54
N TRP A 49 -14.84 -4.99 8.21
CA TRP A 49 -13.71 -4.95 7.30
C TRP A 49 -12.90 -3.65 7.44
N MET A 50 -13.56 -2.51 7.63
CA MET A 50 -12.90 -1.22 7.88
C MET A 50 -12.16 -1.22 9.23
N ASP A 51 -12.76 -1.81 10.26
CA ASP A 51 -12.15 -1.94 11.60
C ASP A 51 -10.92 -2.85 11.54
N ALA A 52 -11.00 -3.99 10.82
CA ALA A 52 -9.88 -4.88 10.61
C ALA A 52 -8.75 -4.20 9.81
N ALA A 53 -9.09 -3.45 8.76
CA ALA A 53 -8.14 -2.65 8.00
C ALA A 53 -7.45 -1.60 8.88
N THR A 54 -8.20 -0.90 9.73
CA THR A 54 -7.66 0.07 10.68
C THR A 54 -6.70 -0.60 11.67
N TYR A 55 -7.09 -1.73 12.23
CA TYR A 55 -6.25 -2.51 13.15
C TYR A 55 -4.92 -2.93 12.50
N LEU A 56 -4.96 -3.44 11.28
CA LEU A 56 -3.75 -3.85 10.54
C LEU A 56 -2.84 -2.66 10.23
N LEU A 57 -3.42 -1.57 9.76
CA LEU A 57 -2.66 -0.38 9.41
C LEU A 57 -2.07 0.33 10.64
N ASP A 58 -2.83 0.39 11.74
CA ASP A 58 -2.35 0.92 13.02
C ASP A 58 -1.15 0.12 13.53
N GLY A 59 -1.21 -1.21 13.44
CA GLY A 59 -0.08 -2.09 13.73
C GLY A 59 1.16 -1.76 12.90
N ALA A 60 1.00 -1.50 11.59
CA ALA A 60 2.11 -1.08 10.74
C ALA A 60 2.64 0.31 11.12
N PHE A 61 1.76 1.28 11.37
CA PHE A 61 2.13 2.64 11.74
C PHE A 61 2.71 2.75 13.15
N SER A 62 2.53 1.76 14.01
CA SER A 62 3.19 1.73 15.33
C SER A 62 4.73 1.73 15.25
N TYR A 63 5.29 1.37 14.09
CA TYR A 63 6.72 1.42 13.80
C TYR A 63 7.18 2.70 13.09
N ILE A 64 6.29 3.64 12.80
CA ILE A 64 6.56 4.88 12.07
C ILE A 64 6.50 6.06 13.03
N HIS A 65 7.56 6.86 13.10
CA HIS A 65 7.66 8.01 14.01
C HIS A 65 7.82 9.33 13.27
N THR A 66 8.27 9.30 12.01
CA THR A 66 8.42 10.47 11.15
C THR A 66 7.99 10.18 9.72
N LEU A 67 7.70 11.25 8.95
CA LEU A 67 7.32 11.10 7.53
C LEU A 67 8.47 10.55 6.65
N ASP A 68 9.72 10.78 7.04
CA ASP A 68 10.90 10.34 6.26
C ASP A 68 11.35 8.91 6.59
N GLU A 69 10.81 8.33 7.66
CA GLU A 69 11.19 6.98 8.10
C GLU A 69 10.58 5.92 7.17
N PRO A 70 11.38 5.00 6.61
CA PRO A 70 10.85 3.96 5.75
C PRO A 70 9.98 2.98 6.52
N MET A 71 8.99 2.39 5.87
CA MET A 71 8.13 1.36 6.48
C MET A 71 8.93 0.07 6.66
N ARG A 72 9.47 -0.09 7.85
CA ARG A 72 10.35 -1.19 8.21
C ARG A 72 9.85 -1.89 9.46
N PHE A 73 9.68 -3.20 9.34
CA PHE A 73 9.22 -4.04 10.45
C PHE A 73 10.40 -4.76 11.13
N PRO A 74 10.29 -5.04 12.44
CA PRO A 74 11.31 -5.81 13.16
C PRO A 74 11.36 -7.24 12.65
N LYS A 75 12.56 -7.84 12.73
CA LYS A 75 12.73 -9.24 12.43
C LYS A 75 11.91 -10.10 13.38
N GLN A 76 11.20 -11.06 12.81
CA GLN A 76 10.51 -12.10 13.57
C GLN A 76 11.51 -13.15 14.06
N PRO A 77 11.41 -13.61 15.31
CA PRO A 77 12.21 -14.73 15.78
C PRO A 77 12.09 -15.93 14.82
N GLU A 78 13.20 -16.61 14.59
CA GLU A 78 13.28 -17.83 13.77
C GLU A 78 12.84 -17.69 12.30
N LYS A 79 12.56 -16.45 11.84
CA LYS A 79 12.24 -16.17 10.45
C LYS A 79 13.46 -15.58 9.73
N SER A 80 13.59 -15.89 8.45
CA SER A 80 14.63 -15.29 7.59
C SER A 80 14.25 -13.90 7.07
N TYR A 81 12.98 -13.55 7.13
CA TYR A 81 12.42 -12.34 6.57
C TYR A 81 11.50 -11.62 7.59
N PRO A 82 11.53 -10.28 7.69
CA PRO A 82 12.50 -9.38 7.08
C PRO A 82 13.93 -9.62 7.60
N THR A 83 14.94 -9.20 6.81
CA THR A 83 16.35 -9.41 7.17
C THR A 83 16.77 -8.52 8.32
N ASP A 84 17.52 -9.10 9.28
CA ASP A 84 17.93 -8.41 10.49
C ASP A 84 19.13 -7.47 10.25
N GLY A 85 19.03 -6.26 10.84
CA GLY A 85 20.16 -5.34 10.96
C GLY A 85 20.68 -4.69 9.69
N LYS A 86 20.28 -5.15 8.51
CA LYS A 86 20.69 -4.56 7.23
C LYS A 86 19.53 -3.81 6.60
N PHE A 87 19.82 -2.62 6.08
CA PHE A 87 18.87 -1.87 5.29
C PHE A 87 18.59 -2.61 3.98
N ASN A 88 17.39 -3.17 3.85
CA ASN A 88 16.92 -3.78 2.62
C ASN A 88 15.84 -2.90 1.98
N LYS A 89 16.21 -2.21 0.91
CA LYS A 89 15.33 -1.26 0.21
C LYS A 89 14.10 -1.96 -0.37
N THR A 90 14.24 -3.19 -0.83
CA THR A 90 13.13 -3.97 -1.38
C THR A 90 12.11 -4.31 -0.30
N GLU A 91 12.55 -4.73 0.90
CA GLU A 91 11.65 -5.03 2.02
C GLU A 91 10.89 -3.79 2.50
N ASN A 92 11.57 -2.63 2.57
CA ASN A 92 10.92 -1.36 2.91
C ASN A 92 9.89 -0.95 1.86
N LEU A 93 10.20 -1.14 0.57
CA LEU A 93 9.28 -0.88 -0.52
C LEU A 93 8.09 -1.84 -0.49
N GLU A 94 8.33 -3.10 -0.19
CA GLU A 94 7.29 -4.12 -0.02
C GLU A 94 6.32 -3.75 1.10
N GLY A 95 6.82 -3.35 2.26
CA GLY A 95 6.01 -2.86 3.37
C GLY A 95 5.15 -1.66 2.96
N LEU A 96 5.75 -0.67 2.29
CA LEU A 96 5.05 0.52 1.82
C LEU A 96 3.93 0.19 0.82
N CYS A 97 4.26 -0.54 -0.24
CA CYS A 97 3.32 -0.79 -1.34
C CYS A 97 2.17 -1.71 -0.92
N ARG A 98 2.44 -2.73 -0.10
CA ARG A 98 1.40 -3.67 0.34
C ARG A 98 0.48 -3.10 1.40
N THR A 99 0.97 -2.28 2.31
CA THR A 99 0.11 -1.59 3.28
C THR A 99 -0.76 -0.54 2.63
N MET A 100 -0.39 -0.01 1.46
CA MET A 100 -1.21 0.93 0.72
C MET A 100 -2.57 0.32 0.28
N PHE A 101 -2.65 -0.98 -0.01
CA PHE A 101 -3.93 -1.65 -0.27
C PHE A 101 -4.91 -1.54 0.91
N VAL A 102 -4.37 -1.53 2.13
CA VAL A 102 -5.17 -1.37 3.36
C VAL A 102 -5.47 0.10 3.62
N ALA A 103 -4.52 0.99 3.34
CA ALA A 103 -4.66 2.43 3.58
C ALA A 103 -5.69 3.09 2.65
N ILE A 104 -5.76 2.68 1.37
CA ILE A 104 -6.63 3.30 0.37
C ILE A 104 -8.10 3.33 0.78
N PRO A 105 -8.77 2.22 1.13
CA PRO A 105 -10.17 2.27 1.53
C PRO A 105 -10.39 3.11 2.80
N LEU A 106 -9.43 3.13 3.73
CA LEU A 106 -9.51 3.96 4.92
C LEU A 106 -9.37 5.45 4.60
N LEU A 107 -8.42 5.82 3.73
CA LEU A 107 -8.23 7.20 3.29
C LEU A 107 -9.40 7.71 2.43
N LYS A 108 -10.08 6.82 1.72
CA LYS A 108 -11.28 7.17 0.95
C LYS A 108 -12.44 7.57 1.86
N GLU A 109 -12.57 6.94 3.01
CA GLU A 109 -13.58 7.29 4.03
C GLU A 109 -13.13 8.47 4.89
N ASN A 110 -11.83 8.54 5.21
CA ASN A 110 -11.25 9.60 6.04
C ASN A 110 -9.89 10.05 5.47
N PRO A 111 -9.87 11.06 4.57
CA PRO A 111 -8.63 11.59 4.00
C PRO A 111 -7.65 12.16 5.04
N ASP A 112 -8.15 12.54 6.21
CA ASP A 112 -7.38 13.11 7.31
C ASP A 112 -6.97 12.07 8.37
N LEU A 113 -7.05 10.79 8.05
CA LEU A 113 -6.67 9.70 8.96
C LEU A 113 -5.28 9.91 9.55
N VAL A 114 -5.20 9.85 10.88
CA VAL A 114 -3.95 9.94 11.65
C VAL A 114 -3.77 8.64 12.44
N LEU A 115 -2.63 7.99 12.29
CA LEU A 115 -2.21 6.81 13.04
C LEU A 115 -0.85 7.07 13.67
N ASN A 116 -0.68 6.74 14.93
CA ASN A 116 0.54 7.01 15.71
C ASN A 116 1.06 8.45 15.57
N GLY A 117 0.15 9.44 15.51
CA GLY A 117 0.50 10.85 15.33
C GLY A 117 0.93 11.24 13.91
N ILE A 118 0.93 10.31 12.97
CA ILE A 118 1.30 10.51 11.57
C ILE A 118 0.04 10.58 10.70
N LYS A 119 -0.09 11.64 9.90
CA LYS A 119 -1.13 11.74 8.88
C LYS A 119 -0.82 10.76 7.74
N VAL A 120 -1.65 9.74 7.59
CA VAL A 120 -1.39 8.58 6.71
C VAL A 120 -1.15 8.99 5.26
N GLY A 121 -2.00 9.87 4.70
CA GLY A 121 -1.83 10.35 3.34
C GLY A 121 -0.52 11.12 3.12
N ASP A 122 -0.11 11.96 4.10
CA ASP A 122 1.16 12.69 4.04
C ASP A 122 2.36 11.75 4.07
N TYR A 123 2.28 10.70 4.89
CA TYR A 123 3.33 9.68 4.95
C TYR A 123 3.55 9.01 3.60
N TYR A 124 2.50 8.48 2.97
CA TYR A 124 2.63 7.83 1.67
C TYR A 124 3.17 8.78 0.60
N ARG A 125 2.69 10.02 0.54
CA ARG A 125 3.23 11.04 -0.39
C ARG A 125 4.72 11.31 -0.16
N GLN A 126 5.13 11.42 1.11
CA GLN A 126 6.54 11.64 1.45
C GLN A 126 7.40 10.45 1.04
N GLN A 127 6.92 9.22 1.24
CA GLN A 127 7.66 8.03 0.81
C GLN A 127 7.79 7.93 -0.72
N LEU A 128 6.77 8.37 -1.48
CA LEU A 128 6.89 8.48 -2.95
C LEU A 128 7.98 9.46 -3.37
N ARG A 129 8.08 10.62 -2.70
CA ARG A 129 9.18 11.57 -2.92
C ARG A 129 10.53 10.95 -2.60
N ASN A 130 10.62 10.28 -1.46
CA ASN A 130 11.87 9.68 -0.98
C ASN A 130 12.40 8.60 -1.93
N MET A 131 11.52 7.81 -2.57
CA MET A 131 11.97 6.73 -3.46
C MET A 131 12.56 7.23 -4.79
N SER A 132 12.23 8.44 -5.22
CA SER A 132 12.78 9.05 -6.43
C SER A 132 13.94 10.04 -6.16
N ASP A 133 14.24 10.38 -4.91
CA ASP A 133 15.31 11.30 -4.53
C ASP A 133 16.60 10.56 -4.11
N PRO A 134 17.71 10.65 -4.89
CA PRO A 134 18.98 9.99 -4.57
C PRO A 134 19.58 10.36 -3.21
N SER A 135 19.22 11.49 -2.63
CA SER A 135 19.70 11.94 -1.32
C SER A 135 19.03 11.25 -0.14
N LYS A 136 17.92 10.56 -0.38
CA LYS A 136 17.09 9.92 0.65
C LYS A 136 17.43 8.45 0.88
N SER A 137 17.28 8.00 2.10
CA SER A 137 17.52 6.59 2.47
C SER A 137 16.58 5.63 1.75
N GLY A 138 15.34 6.08 1.45
CA GLY A 138 14.34 5.33 0.69
C GLY A 138 14.56 5.27 -0.81
N TYR A 139 15.60 5.92 -1.35
CA TYR A 139 15.84 6.00 -2.79
C TYR A 139 15.95 4.62 -3.45
N ILE A 140 15.21 4.44 -4.53
CA ILE A 140 15.23 3.26 -5.39
C ILE A 140 15.95 3.62 -6.69
N GLN A 141 16.91 2.80 -7.11
CA GLN A 141 17.62 3.01 -8.38
C GLN A 141 16.70 2.61 -9.55
N HIS A 142 16.85 3.30 -10.69
CA HIS A 142 16.27 2.85 -11.95
C HIS A 142 16.74 1.42 -12.26
N LEU A 143 15.89 0.66 -12.97
CA LEU A 143 16.21 -0.72 -13.31
C LEU A 143 17.53 -0.81 -14.09
N LYS A 144 18.37 -1.74 -13.65
CA LYS A 144 19.62 -2.11 -14.33
C LYS A 144 19.63 -3.62 -14.50
N GLY A 145 19.33 -4.09 -15.70
CA GLY A 145 19.43 -5.52 -16.02
C GLY A 145 18.08 -6.26 -16.04
N GLY A 146 18.03 -7.44 -15.44
CA GLY A 146 16.91 -8.37 -15.55
C GLY A 146 15.71 -8.05 -14.65
N PRO A 147 14.71 -8.94 -14.60
CA PRO A 147 13.55 -8.80 -13.73
C PRO A 147 13.93 -8.64 -12.26
N SER A 148 13.16 -7.85 -11.53
CA SER A 148 13.44 -7.50 -10.13
C SER A 148 12.16 -7.55 -9.31
N GLN A 149 12.27 -7.94 -8.04
CA GLN A 149 11.17 -7.88 -7.05
C GLN A 149 10.56 -6.46 -6.95
N THR A 150 11.36 -5.42 -7.18
CA THR A 150 10.89 -4.03 -7.23
C THR A 150 9.75 -3.82 -8.24
N LEU A 151 9.75 -4.56 -9.35
CA LEU A 151 8.65 -4.51 -10.33
C LEU A 151 7.31 -4.97 -9.71
N VAL A 152 7.33 -6.00 -8.88
CA VAL A 152 6.13 -6.50 -8.18
C VAL A 152 5.55 -5.41 -7.29
N GLU A 153 6.41 -4.75 -6.52
CA GLU A 153 6.00 -3.69 -5.62
C GLU A 153 5.50 -2.45 -6.38
N PHE A 154 6.16 -2.08 -7.47
CA PHE A 154 5.69 -0.99 -8.33
C PHE A 154 4.37 -1.31 -9.04
N GLY A 155 4.12 -2.56 -9.38
CA GLY A 155 2.82 -2.99 -9.89
C GLY A 155 1.72 -2.81 -8.84
N ALA A 156 1.97 -3.22 -7.60
CA ALA A 156 1.06 -3.02 -6.47
C ALA A 156 0.82 -1.52 -6.19
N LEU A 157 1.88 -0.72 -6.21
CA LEU A 157 1.79 0.74 -6.07
C LEU A 157 0.96 1.37 -7.18
N ALA A 158 1.23 1.03 -8.45
CA ALA A 158 0.50 1.56 -9.59
C ALA A 158 -1.01 1.25 -9.51
N LEU A 159 -1.37 0.03 -9.11
CA LEU A 159 -2.77 -0.34 -8.87
C LEU A 159 -3.39 0.52 -7.77
N SER A 160 -2.68 0.75 -6.68
CA SER A 160 -3.12 1.62 -5.59
C SER A 160 -3.34 3.06 -6.04
N LEU A 161 -2.40 3.61 -6.82
CA LEU A 161 -2.51 4.97 -7.38
C LEU A 161 -3.66 5.10 -8.38
N THR A 162 -3.97 4.03 -9.12
CA THR A 162 -5.13 4.00 -10.05
C THR A 162 -6.46 4.08 -9.30
N VAL A 163 -6.55 3.43 -8.12
CA VAL A 163 -7.80 3.41 -7.33
C VAL A 163 -8.07 4.76 -6.65
N MET A 164 -7.02 5.48 -6.25
CA MET A 164 -7.17 6.74 -5.53
C MET A 164 -6.05 7.75 -5.86
N PRO A 165 -6.03 8.28 -7.09
CA PRO A 165 -5.03 9.26 -7.49
C PRO A 165 -5.15 10.57 -6.70
N GLU A 166 -6.36 10.99 -6.35
CA GLU A 166 -6.69 12.30 -5.78
C GLU A 166 -6.01 12.57 -4.42
N ILE A 167 -5.74 11.54 -3.62
CA ILE A 167 -5.11 11.70 -2.31
C ILE A 167 -3.60 11.55 -2.36
N ILE A 168 -3.11 10.65 -3.20
CA ILE A 168 -1.68 10.26 -3.19
C ILE A 168 -0.91 10.85 -4.37
N TRP A 169 -1.46 10.79 -5.58
CA TRP A 169 -0.78 11.19 -6.81
C TRP A 169 -0.99 12.66 -7.17
N GLU A 170 -2.24 13.11 -7.21
CA GLU A 170 -2.57 14.47 -7.66
C GLU A 170 -1.90 15.58 -6.85
N PRO A 171 -1.74 15.46 -5.51
CA PRO A 171 -1.05 16.48 -4.71
C PRO A 171 0.47 16.58 -4.94
N LEU A 172 1.07 15.67 -5.70
CA LEU A 172 2.49 15.75 -6.05
C LEU A 172 2.70 16.89 -7.08
N THR A 173 3.83 17.57 -6.96
CA THR A 173 4.25 18.54 -7.99
C THR A 173 4.56 17.83 -9.31
N GLN A 174 4.53 18.55 -10.43
CA GLN A 174 4.84 17.96 -11.74
C GLN A 174 6.23 17.32 -11.76
N LYS A 175 7.24 17.97 -11.15
CA LYS A 175 8.59 17.41 -11.04
C LYS A 175 8.60 16.08 -10.27
N GLU A 176 7.90 15.99 -9.15
CA GLU A 176 7.81 14.75 -8.36
C GLU A 176 7.10 13.64 -9.16
N LYS A 177 6.06 13.99 -9.91
CA LYS A 177 5.37 13.08 -10.82
C LYS A 177 6.29 12.57 -11.93
N ASP A 178 7.05 13.46 -12.55
CA ASP A 178 7.99 13.11 -13.62
C ASP A 178 9.13 12.21 -13.12
N ASP A 179 9.69 12.52 -11.95
CA ASP A 179 10.75 11.72 -11.32
C ASP A 179 10.24 10.31 -10.96
N LEU A 180 9.02 10.23 -10.39
CA LEU A 180 8.39 8.96 -10.05
C LEU A 180 8.02 8.15 -11.30
N ALA A 181 7.50 8.81 -12.32
CA ALA A 181 7.19 8.18 -13.61
C ALA A 181 8.46 7.60 -14.26
N ALA A 182 9.53 8.39 -14.32
CA ALA A 182 10.80 7.92 -14.86
C ALA A 182 11.35 6.70 -14.09
N LEU A 183 11.25 6.73 -12.76
CA LEU A 183 11.65 5.59 -11.91
C LEU A 183 10.80 4.35 -12.20
N MET A 184 9.49 4.44 -12.02
CA MET A 184 8.59 3.29 -12.11
C MET A 184 8.51 2.73 -13.53
N LEU A 185 8.50 3.59 -14.55
CA LEU A 185 8.52 3.17 -15.96
C LEU A 185 9.83 2.50 -16.37
N SER A 186 10.95 2.78 -15.68
CA SER A 186 12.18 2.02 -15.92
C SER A 186 11.99 0.51 -15.66
N TYR A 187 11.10 0.16 -14.72
CA TYR A 187 10.70 -1.22 -14.41
C TYR A 187 9.51 -1.67 -15.27
N GLY A 188 8.47 -0.84 -15.40
CA GLY A 188 7.27 -1.16 -16.18
C GLY A 188 7.56 -1.47 -17.65
N ASN A 189 8.44 -0.69 -18.27
CA ASN A 189 8.94 -0.90 -19.62
C ASN A 189 10.07 -1.94 -19.71
N GLY A 190 10.54 -2.42 -18.55
CA GLY A 190 11.67 -3.34 -18.43
C GLY A 190 11.28 -4.81 -18.61
N PRO A 191 12.28 -5.72 -18.51
CA PRO A 191 12.05 -7.15 -18.64
C PRO A 191 11.21 -7.70 -17.47
N THR A 192 10.49 -8.77 -17.77
CA THR A 192 9.68 -9.53 -16.81
C THR A 192 9.96 -11.03 -16.93
N ILE A 193 9.47 -11.84 -16.02
CA ILE A 193 9.47 -13.29 -16.14
C ILE A 193 8.16 -13.78 -16.77
N GLY A 194 8.18 -14.99 -17.32
CA GLY A 194 7.08 -15.59 -18.06
C GLY A 194 5.92 -16.11 -17.19
N SER A 195 5.46 -15.31 -16.23
CA SER A 195 4.44 -15.69 -15.25
C SER A 195 3.43 -14.53 -15.04
N ASN A 196 2.67 -14.55 -13.95
CA ASN A 196 1.80 -13.45 -13.49
C ASN A 196 2.56 -12.11 -13.36
N TRP A 197 3.88 -12.11 -13.28
CA TRP A 197 4.69 -10.90 -13.22
C TRP A 197 4.45 -9.94 -14.38
N ARG A 198 3.98 -10.43 -15.54
CA ARG A 198 3.57 -9.58 -16.67
C ARG A 198 2.52 -8.55 -16.29
N PHE A 199 1.64 -8.88 -15.35
CA PHE A 199 0.61 -7.95 -14.88
C PHE A 199 1.21 -6.76 -14.13
N PHE A 200 2.32 -6.93 -13.42
CA PHE A 200 2.97 -5.78 -12.76
C PHE A 200 3.52 -4.78 -13.76
N ASN A 201 4.10 -5.24 -14.88
CA ASN A 201 4.46 -4.34 -15.98
C ASN A 201 3.22 -3.63 -16.53
N ILE A 202 2.14 -4.38 -16.79
CA ILE A 202 0.89 -3.84 -17.33
C ILE A 202 0.31 -2.79 -16.38
N PHE A 203 0.25 -3.05 -15.07
CA PHE A 203 -0.29 -2.09 -14.10
C PHE A 203 0.52 -0.78 -14.08
N VAL A 204 1.86 -0.88 -14.05
CA VAL A 204 2.72 0.31 -14.09
C VAL A 204 2.50 1.09 -15.38
N MET A 205 2.57 0.42 -16.54
CA MET A 205 2.39 1.09 -17.83
C MET A 205 0.98 1.66 -18.00
N SER A 206 -0.07 0.96 -17.55
CA SER A 206 -1.45 1.42 -17.64
C SER A 206 -1.67 2.69 -16.85
N PHE A 207 -1.21 2.73 -15.60
CA PHE A 207 -1.33 3.92 -14.76
C PHE A 207 -0.65 5.13 -15.42
N PHE A 208 0.62 5.01 -15.81
CA PHE A 208 1.35 6.14 -16.37
C PHE A 208 0.85 6.55 -17.75
N LYS A 209 0.39 5.61 -18.58
CA LYS A 209 -0.27 5.93 -19.86
C LYS A 209 -1.55 6.75 -19.63
N ASP A 210 -2.35 6.38 -18.64
CA ASP A 210 -3.55 7.14 -18.26
C ASP A 210 -3.21 8.55 -17.75
N GLN A 211 -2.07 8.70 -17.09
CA GLN A 211 -1.54 10.00 -16.66
C GLN A 211 -0.81 10.79 -17.77
N GLY A 212 -0.85 10.32 -19.02
CA GLY A 212 -0.27 11.02 -20.17
C GLY A 212 1.21 10.80 -20.41
N TYR A 213 1.85 9.85 -19.73
CA TYR A 213 3.25 9.49 -19.96
C TYR A 213 3.39 8.47 -21.09
N GLU A 214 4.51 8.57 -21.81
CA GLU A 214 4.85 7.60 -22.84
C GLU A 214 5.28 6.25 -22.23
N VAL A 215 4.74 5.17 -22.75
CA VAL A 215 5.10 3.79 -22.41
C VAL A 215 5.71 3.09 -23.63
N LYS A 216 6.45 2.01 -23.39
CA LYS A 216 7.08 1.24 -24.47
C LYS A 216 6.03 0.73 -25.45
N ASP A 217 6.14 1.18 -26.70
CA ASP A 217 5.16 0.88 -27.74
C ASP A 217 4.96 -0.62 -27.97
N GLY A 218 3.70 -1.05 -28.08
CA GLY A 218 3.29 -2.43 -28.30
C GLY A 218 3.61 -3.41 -27.15
N TYR A 219 4.42 -3.02 -26.17
CA TYR A 219 4.88 -3.95 -25.12
C TYR A 219 3.75 -4.38 -24.17
N MET A 220 2.90 -3.46 -23.79
CA MET A 220 1.74 -3.77 -22.93
C MET A 220 0.79 -4.76 -23.63
N ASP A 221 0.52 -4.57 -24.91
CA ASP A 221 -0.33 -5.48 -25.71
C ASP A 221 0.34 -6.86 -25.85
N GLU A 222 1.65 -6.90 -26.09
CA GLU A 222 2.42 -8.15 -26.14
C GLU A 222 2.27 -8.94 -24.83
N LEU A 223 2.45 -8.27 -23.67
CA LEU A 223 2.33 -8.92 -22.37
C LEU A 223 0.90 -9.38 -22.09
N LEU A 224 -0.09 -8.59 -22.47
CA LEU A 224 -1.50 -8.94 -22.32
C LEU A 224 -1.85 -10.18 -23.15
N GLN A 225 -1.45 -10.24 -24.42
CA GLN A 225 -1.69 -11.39 -25.29
C GLN A 225 -1.03 -12.67 -24.75
N LYS A 226 0.21 -12.55 -24.23
CA LYS A 226 0.90 -13.69 -23.60
C LYS A 226 0.18 -14.16 -22.34
N SER A 227 -0.43 -13.26 -21.56
CA SER A 227 -1.21 -13.62 -20.38
C SER A 227 -2.54 -14.25 -20.75
N LEU A 228 -3.26 -13.72 -21.74
CA LEU A 228 -4.51 -14.28 -22.25
C LEU A 228 -4.32 -15.69 -22.83
N ALA A 229 -3.17 -15.97 -23.47
CA ALA A 229 -2.83 -17.30 -23.98
C ALA A 229 -2.70 -18.36 -22.86
N GLN A 230 -2.56 -17.94 -21.61
CA GLN A 230 -2.52 -18.83 -20.46
C GLN A 230 -3.90 -19.13 -19.85
N TYR A 231 -4.97 -18.56 -20.42
CA TYR A 231 -6.34 -18.85 -19.98
C TYR A 231 -6.72 -20.30 -20.24
N ARG A 232 -7.34 -20.95 -19.23
CA ARG A 232 -7.72 -22.38 -19.24
C ARG A 232 -9.22 -22.62 -19.15
N GLY A 233 -10.01 -21.55 -19.17
CA GLY A 233 -11.47 -21.63 -19.00
C GLY A 233 -11.93 -21.42 -17.57
N TYR A 234 -13.20 -21.11 -17.40
CA TYR A 234 -13.85 -20.92 -16.08
C TYR A 234 -13.18 -19.88 -15.16
N GLY A 235 -12.49 -18.89 -15.74
CA GLY A 235 -11.78 -17.86 -14.97
C GLY A 235 -10.35 -18.26 -14.52
N TRP A 236 -9.85 -19.42 -14.91
CA TRP A 236 -8.54 -19.91 -14.51
C TRP A 236 -7.44 -19.55 -15.51
N TYR A 237 -6.28 -19.18 -15.00
CA TYR A 237 -5.06 -18.93 -15.76
C TYR A 237 -3.91 -19.77 -15.21
N ASN A 238 -3.01 -20.21 -16.09
CA ASN A 238 -1.72 -20.74 -15.65
C ASN A 238 -0.79 -19.59 -15.30
N ASP A 239 -0.06 -19.71 -14.19
CA ASP A 239 1.01 -18.76 -13.87
C ASP A 239 2.27 -19.02 -14.71
N SER A 240 2.58 -20.28 -14.93
CA SER A 240 3.68 -20.75 -15.76
C SER A 240 3.22 -21.99 -16.57
N PRO A 241 4.10 -22.75 -17.25
CA PRO A 241 3.72 -23.99 -17.90
C PRO A 241 3.07 -25.02 -16.97
N ALA A 242 3.35 -24.96 -15.67
CA ALA A 242 2.77 -25.82 -14.64
C ALA A 242 1.58 -25.17 -13.96
N TYR A 243 0.61 -25.98 -13.54
CA TYR A 243 -0.46 -25.54 -12.65
C TYR A 243 0.07 -25.43 -11.22
N ASP A 244 -0.20 -24.29 -10.59
CA ASP A 244 0.05 -24.10 -9.16
C ASP A 244 -1.02 -23.16 -8.56
N TYR A 245 -0.92 -22.87 -7.27
CA TYR A 245 -1.93 -22.04 -6.60
C TYR A 245 -1.89 -20.57 -7.05
N TYR A 246 -0.81 -20.08 -7.65
CA TYR A 246 -0.76 -18.74 -8.26
C TYR A 246 -1.59 -18.66 -9.54
N SER A 247 -1.96 -19.78 -10.13
CA SER A 247 -2.85 -19.82 -11.30
C SER A 247 -4.29 -19.38 -11.00
N MET A 248 -4.59 -19.13 -9.73
CA MET A 248 -5.94 -18.79 -9.23
C MET A 248 -6.24 -17.29 -9.24
N TRP A 249 -5.31 -16.46 -9.65
CA TRP A 249 -5.44 -14.99 -9.61
C TRP A 249 -5.82 -14.40 -10.96
#